data_da2f41e923725c47da110b037d605d07
#
_entry.id   da2f41e923725c47da110b037d605d07
#
_cell.length_a   1.000
_cell.length_b   1.000
_cell.length_c   1.000
_cell.angle_alpha   90.00
_cell.angle_beta   90.00
_cell.angle_gamma   90.00
#
_symmetry.space_group_name_H-M   'P 1'
#
loop_
_entity.id
_entity.type
_entity.pdbx_description
1 polymer ?
#
loop_
_entity_poly.entity_id
_entity_poly.type
_entity_poly.pdbx_seq_one_letter_code
_entity_poly.pdbx_strand_id
1 'polypeptide(L)'
;MKKNTKEKISKLVSRVSISLPPHLLTELDRMVDSRGYGSRSQAIGDMVNYQLAEHKRTLGNEVMVGTITLLYDRLTSGLQKKLADLQFRYIAEVISSLHVHLTEDKLMEVILVQGPAAKLQAVANDLITLRGIVTGRLQLLAAAIPPVHPLPAGKGAAKLSEVSRQAKPKKT
;
A
#
# COMPACT_ATOMS: atom_id res chain seq x y z
N MET A 1 20.33 -39.62 -33.58
CA MET A 1 19.38 -39.90 -32.51
C MET A 1 19.67 -38.98 -31.33
N LYS A 2 18.95 -37.89 -31.18
CA LYS A 2 19.09 -36.98 -30.01
C LYS A 2 18.02 -37.34 -29.01
N LYS A 3 18.43 -37.85 -27.83
CA LYS A 3 17.56 -38.15 -26.72
C LYS A 3 17.08 -36.85 -26.08
N ASN A 4 15.80 -36.62 -26.16
CA ASN A 4 15.09 -35.50 -25.50
C ASN A 4 14.89 -35.85 -24.05
N THR A 5 15.81 -35.39 -23.19
CA THR A 5 15.66 -35.52 -21.75
C THR A 5 14.73 -34.39 -21.27
N LYS A 6 13.42 -34.66 -21.28
CA LYS A 6 12.47 -33.82 -20.55
C LYS A 6 12.77 -34.00 -19.05
N GLU A 7 13.42 -33.02 -18.50
CA GLU A 7 13.62 -32.89 -17.06
C GLU A 7 12.25 -32.78 -16.38
N LYS A 8 11.86 -33.87 -15.75
CA LYS A 8 10.66 -33.98 -14.93
C LYS A 8 10.96 -33.23 -13.65
N ILE A 9 10.66 -31.90 -13.61
CA ILE A 9 10.69 -31.14 -12.34
C ILE A 9 9.61 -31.78 -11.46
N SER A 10 10.02 -32.71 -10.61
CA SER A 10 9.16 -33.21 -9.56
C SER A 10 8.85 -32.03 -8.64
N LYS A 11 7.60 -31.63 -8.53
CA LYS A 11 7.15 -30.65 -7.55
C LYS A 11 7.45 -31.23 -6.16
N LEU A 12 8.61 -30.89 -5.61
CA LEU A 12 8.93 -31.21 -4.23
C LEU A 12 7.94 -30.43 -3.35
N VAL A 13 7.05 -31.16 -2.71
CA VAL A 13 6.10 -30.61 -1.75
C VAL A 13 6.75 -30.69 -0.37
N SER A 14 7.00 -29.56 0.26
CA SER A 14 7.42 -29.47 1.64
C SER A 14 6.19 -29.47 2.55
N ARG A 15 6.27 -30.19 3.66
CA ARG A 15 5.20 -30.24 4.66
C ARG A 15 5.46 -29.20 5.74
N VAL A 16 4.41 -28.44 6.08
CA VAL A 16 4.43 -27.47 7.17
C VAL A 16 3.28 -27.80 8.11
N SER A 17 3.55 -27.83 9.41
CA SER A 17 2.53 -27.98 10.45
C SER A 17 2.23 -26.61 11.06
N ILE A 18 0.95 -26.25 11.14
CA ILE A 18 0.48 -25.01 11.75
C ILE A 18 -0.56 -25.33 12.81
N SER A 19 -0.54 -24.60 13.91
CA SER A 19 -1.58 -24.65 14.95
C SER A 19 -2.50 -23.46 14.77
N LEU A 20 -3.80 -23.72 14.69
CA LEU A 20 -4.81 -22.67 14.54
C LEU A 20 -5.74 -22.67 15.76
N PRO A 21 -6.19 -21.51 16.23
CA PRO A 21 -7.29 -21.43 17.17
C PRO A 21 -8.54 -22.13 16.63
N PRO A 22 -9.37 -22.78 17.48
CA PRO A 22 -10.52 -23.56 17.03
C PRO A 22 -11.51 -22.79 16.13
N HIS A 23 -11.74 -21.51 16.42
CA HIS A 23 -12.64 -20.68 15.62
C HIS A 23 -12.10 -20.45 14.20
N LEU A 24 -10.78 -20.24 14.03
CA LEU A 24 -10.17 -20.08 12.71
C LEU A 24 -10.18 -21.39 11.91
N LEU A 25 -10.04 -22.53 12.59
CA LEU A 25 -10.15 -23.83 11.94
C LEU A 25 -11.56 -24.03 11.39
N THR A 26 -12.59 -23.70 12.18
CA THR A 26 -13.99 -23.78 11.75
C THR A 26 -14.28 -22.87 10.54
N GLU A 27 -13.75 -21.64 10.54
CA GLU A 27 -13.90 -20.73 9.41
C GLU A 27 -13.16 -21.24 8.15
N LEU A 28 -11.98 -21.81 8.32
CA LEU A 28 -11.24 -22.44 7.23
C LEU A 28 -12.04 -23.60 6.62
N ASP A 29 -12.63 -24.48 7.43
CA ASP A 29 -13.46 -25.60 6.95
C ASP A 29 -14.66 -25.10 6.16
N ARG A 30 -15.37 -24.09 6.70
CA ARG A 30 -16.50 -23.48 6.00
C ARG A 30 -16.08 -22.88 4.65
N MET A 31 -14.90 -22.25 4.59
CA MET A 31 -14.36 -21.69 3.36
C MET A 31 -13.96 -22.78 2.36
N VAL A 32 -13.37 -23.89 2.81
CA VAL A 32 -13.02 -25.05 1.97
C VAL A 32 -14.28 -25.59 1.30
N ASP A 33 -15.33 -25.80 2.08
CA ASP A 33 -16.60 -26.35 1.58
C ASP A 33 -17.30 -25.36 0.61
N SER A 34 -17.36 -24.08 0.98
CA SER A 34 -18.12 -23.08 0.20
C SER A 34 -17.45 -22.68 -1.11
N ARG A 35 -16.12 -22.75 -1.19
CA ARG A 35 -15.35 -22.38 -2.40
C ARG A 35 -14.91 -23.58 -3.25
N GLY A 36 -15.25 -24.80 -2.85
CA GLY A 36 -14.93 -26.01 -3.60
C GLY A 36 -13.44 -26.37 -3.61
N TYR A 37 -12.70 -26.03 -2.56
CA TYR A 37 -11.32 -26.48 -2.43
C TYR A 37 -11.26 -27.99 -2.18
N GLY A 38 -10.33 -28.69 -2.83
CA GLY A 38 -10.15 -30.13 -2.65
C GLY A 38 -9.57 -30.51 -1.28
N SER A 39 -8.98 -29.58 -0.53
CA SER A 39 -8.44 -29.80 0.81
C SER A 39 -8.09 -28.50 1.53
N ARG A 40 -7.98 -28.56 2.88
CA ARG A 40 -7.42 -27.45 3.70
C ARG A 40 -6.05 -27.00 3.21
N SER A 41 -5.18 -27.95 2.84
CA SER A 41 -3.83 -27.65 2.35
C SER A 41 -3.84 -26.83 1.07
N GLN A 42 -4.77 -27.11 0.16
CA GLN A 42 -4.95 -26.33 -1.06
C GLN A 42 -5.42 -24.92 -0.73
N ALA A 43 -6.44 -24.77 0.10
CA ALA A 43 -6.96 -23.47 0.50
C ALA A 43 -5.88 -22.61 1.19
N ILE A 44 -5.10 -23.20 2.11
CA ILE A 44 -3.98 -22.51 2.76
C ILE A 44 -2.89 -22.14 1.75
N GLY A 45 -2.57 -23.06 0.83
CA GLY A 45 -1.59 -22.81 -0.23
C GLY A 45 -1.97 -21.61 -1.11
N ASP A 46 -3.24 -21.52 -1.51
CA ASP A 46 -3.75 -20.43 -2.32
C ASP A 46 -3.76 -19.11 -1.54
N MET A 47 -4.14 -19.11 -0.26
CA MET A 47 -4.07 -17.94 0.61
C MET A 47 -2.64 -17.44 0.78
N VAL A 48 -1.69 -18.36 1.01
CA VAL A 48 -0.25 -18.02 1.14
C VAL A 48 0.29 -17.46 -0.18
N ASN A 49 -0.04 -18.09 -1.30
CA ASN A 49 0.38 -17.61 -2.63
C ASN A 49 -0.17 -16.22 -2.92
N TYR A 50 -1.45 -15.99 -2.61
CA TYR A 50 -2.05 -14.66 -2.75
C TYR A 50 -1.33 -13.62 -1.90
N GLN A 51 -1.08 -13.92 -0.63
CA GLN A 51 -0.42 -13.00 0.29
C GLN A 51 1.04 -12.72 -0.09
N LEU A 52 1.77 -13.73 -0.57
CA LEU A 52 3.13 -13.56 -1.06
C LEU A 52 3.19 -12.75 -2.36
N ALA A 53 2.23 -12.94 -3.26
CA ALA A 53 2.13 -12.14 -4.48
C ALA A 53 1.86 -10.67 -4.16
N GLU A 54 0.95 -10.41 -3.22
CA GLU A 54 0.65 -9.06 -2.74
C GLU A 54 1.88 -8.43 -2.08
N HIS A 55 2.57 -9.17 -1.22
CA HIS A 55 3.81 -8.70 -0.59
C HIS A 55 4.91 -8.35 -1.61
N LYS A 56 5.07 -9.17 -2.65
CA LYS A 56 6.03 -8.88 -3.74
C LYS A 56 5.67 -7.63 -4.52
N ARG A 57 4.39 -7.37 -4.76
CA ARG A 57 3.93 -6.14 -5.40
C ARG A 57 4.24 -4.90 -4.57
N THR A 58 4.12 -5.00 -3.24
CA THR A 58 4.42 -3.89 -2.33
C THR A 58 5.91 -3.57 -2.19
N LEU A 59 6.81 -4.49 -2.56
CA LEU A 59 8.26 -4.30 -2.50
C LEU A 59 8.85 -3.73 -3.80
N GLY A 60 8.07 -3.59 -4.86
CA GLY A 60 8.52 -3.08 -6.16
C GLY A 60 8.68 -1.56 -6.20
N ASN A 61 9.42 -1.09 -7.21
CA ASN A 61 9.51 0.35 -7.54
C ASN A 61 8.42 0.80 -8.53
N GLU A 62 7.47 -0.07 -8.82
CA GLU A 62 6.33 0.27 -9.68
C GLU A 62 5.48 1.36 -9.03
N VAL A 63 5.05 2.32 -9.84
CA VAL A 63 4.12 3.36 -9.40
C VAL A 63 2.75 2.74 -9.20
N MET A 64 2.26 2.81 -7.97
CA MET A 64 0.98 2.25 -7.55
C MET A 64 0.07 3.38 -7.09
N VAL A 65 -1.23 3.12 -7.15
CA VAL A 65 -2.26 3.93 -6.51
C VAL A 65 -2.87 3.11 -5.39
N GLY A 66 -3.22 3.74 -4.29
CA GLY A 66 -3.83 3.01 -3.19
C GLY A 66 -4.50 3.89 -2.17
N THR A 67 -4.94 3.25 -1.12
CA THR A 67 -5.51 3.90 0.04
C THR A 67 -4.81 3.43 1.32
N ILE A 68 -4.57 4.38 2.23
CA ILE A 68 -4.24 4.08 3.62
C ILE A 68 -5.49 4.40 4.43
N THR A 69 -6.08 3.38 5.03
CA THR A 69 -7.24 3.53 5.91
C THR A 69 -6.78 3.44 7.34
N LEU A 70 -7.10 4.45 8.16
CA LEU A 70 -6.78 4.53 9.57
C LEU A 70 -8.07 4.60 10.38
N LEU A 71 -8.10 3.91 11.52
CA LEU A 71 -9.11 4.08 12.55
C LEU A 71 -8.41 4.57 13.81
N TYR A 72 -8.87 5.68 14.38
CA TYR A 72 -8.26 6.24 15.56
C TYR A 72 -9.27 6.97 16.46
N ASP A 73 -8.84 7.20 17.69
CA ASP A 73 -9.56 8.01 18.66
C ASP A 73 -9.20 9.48 18.45
N ARG A 74 -10.20 10.28 18.04
CA ARG A 74 -10.01 11.71 17.76
C ARG A 74 -9.64 12.51 19.01
N LEU A 75 -9.93 12.00 20.20
CA LEU A 75 -9.62 12.64 21.49
C LEU A 75 -8.16 12.43 21.90
N THR A 76 -7.42 11.57 21.17
CA THR A 76 -5.98 11.39 21.42
C THR A 76 -5.23 12.70 21.16
N SER A 77 -4.68 13.26 22.22
CA SER A 77 -4.00 14.57 22.17
C SER A 77 -2.86 14.59 21.16
N GLY A 78 -2.88 15.58 20.29
CA GLY A 78 -1.84 15.83 19.27
C GLY A 78 -1.80 14.85 18.12
N LEU A 79 -2.64 13.80 18.05
CA LEU A 79 -2.64 12.81 16.99
C LEU A 79 -2.99 13.42 15.63
N GLN A 80 -4.08 14.19 15.56
CA GLN A 80 -4.51 14.82 14.32
C GLN A 80 -3.43 15.74 13.74
N LYS A 81 -2.73 16.50 14.58
CA LYS A 81 -1.61 17.32 14.14
C LYS A 81 -0.47 16.47 13.57
N LYS A 82 -0.10 15.37 14.25
CA LYS A 82 0.95 14.46 13.75
C LYS A 82 0.57 13.81 12.43
N LEU A 83 -0.70 13.42 12.26
CA LEU A 83 -1.20 12.88 11.00
C LEU A 83 -1.09 13.93 9.88
N ALA A 84 -1.52 15.16 10.12
CA ALA A 84 -1.39 16.26 9.17
C ALA A 84 0.07 16.57 8.82
N ASP A 85 0.95 16.64 9.81
CA ASP A 85 2.39 16.89 9.61
C ASP A 85 3.04 15.78 8.78
N LEU A 86 2.66 14.50 8.99
CA LEU A 86 3.15 13.38 8.18
C LEU A 86 2.61 13.42 6.77
N GLN A 87 1.31 13.66 6.57
CA GLN A 87 0.73 13.81 5.23
C GLN A 87 1.39 14.95 4.45
N PHE A 88 1.68 16.06 5.12
CA PHE A 88 2.42 17.16 4.52
C PHE A 88 3.86 16.78 4.17
N ARG A 89 4.54 16.02 5.02
CA ARG A 89 5.89 15.49 4.73
C ARG A 89 5.91 14.62 3.48
N TYR A 90 4.86 13.85 3.27
CA TYR A 90 4.69 12.94 2.14
C TYR A 90 3.75 13.51 1.06
N ILE A 91 3.76 14.83 0.90
CA ILE A 91 2.86 15.53 -0.05
C ILE A 91 3.04 15.09 -1.50
N ALA A 92 4.18 14.52 -1.85
CA ALA A 92 4.43 13.96 -3.18
C ALA A 92 3.66 12.63 -3.41
N GLU A 93 3.40 11.88 -2.35
CA GLU A 93 2.73 10.59 -2.38
C GLU A 93 1.26 10.69 -1.97
N VAL A 94 0.90 11.64 -1.11
CA VAL A 94 -0.46 11.85 -0.61
C VAL A 94 -1.24 12.75 -1.57
N ILE A 95 -2.35 12.23 -2.11
CA ILE A 95 -3.22 12.96 -3.05
C ILE A 95 -4.29 13.72 -2.29
N SER A 96 -4.99 13.05 -1.39
CA SER A 96 -6.09 13.62 -0.60
C SER A 96 -6.40 12.75 0.60
N SER A 97 -7.15 13.28 1.56
CA SER A 97 -7.69 12.51 2.67
C SER A 97 -9.18 12.80 2.86
N LEU A 98 -9.90 11.78 3.31
CA LEU A 98 -11.31 11.83 3.67
C LEU A 98 -11.47 11.42 5.13
N HIS A 99 -12.12 12.27 5.92
CA HIS A 99 -12.43 11.99 7.31
C HIS A 99 -13.88 11.57 7.45
N VAL A 100 -14.11 10.44 8.09
CA VAL A 100 -15.44 9.88 8.35
C VAL A 100 -15.63 9.73 9.86
N HIS A 101 -16.57 10.45 10.42
CA HIS A 101 -16.96 10.30 11.80
C HIS A 101 -17.80 9.04 11.97
N LEU A 102 -17.29 8.05 12.71
CA LEU A 102 -18.00 6.80 12.96
C LEU A 102 -18.83 6.87 14.24
N THR A 103 -18.25 7.48 15.28
CA THR A 103 -18.90 7.76 16.57
C THR A 103 -18.40 9.12 17.08
N GLU A 104 -18.83 9.52 18.29
CA GLU A 104 -18.39 10.77 18.89
C GLU A 104 -16.86 10.83 19.11
N ASP A 105 -16.24 9.69 19.38
CA ASP A 105 -14.82 9.56 19.69
C ASP A 105 -14.01 8.86 18.62
N LYS A 106 -14.62 8.10 17.69
CA LYS A 106 -13.92 7.34 16.66
C LYS A 106 -14.02 7.98 15.27
N LEU A 107 -12.87 8.09 14.66
CA LEU A 107 -12.71 8.66 13.32
C LEU A 107 -12.01 7.66 12.42
N MET A 108 -12.56 7.49 11.24
CA MET A 108 -11.89 6.78 10.15
C MET A 108 -11.35 7.80 9.15
N GLU A 109 -10.09 7.66 8.80
CA GLU A 109 -9.48 8.48 7.76
C GLU A 109 -9.03 7.58 6.61
N VAL A 110 -9.44 7.96 5.40
CA VAL A 110 -9.03 7.29 4.16
C VAL A 110 -8.14 8.25 3.39
N ILE A 111 -6.87 7.89 3.25
CA ILE A 111 -5.85 8.69 2.59
C ILE A 111 -5.57 8.06 1.23
N LEU A 112 -5.83 8.80 0.15
CA LEU A 112 -5.47 8.42 -1.21
C LEU A 112 -3.99 8.68 -1.43
N VAL A 113 -3.28 7.67 -1.93
CA VAL A 113 -1.83 7.74 -2.15
C VAL A 113 -1.45 7.23 -3.54
N GLN A 114 -0.37 7.80 -4.08
CA GLN A 114 0.24 7.36 -5.33
C GLN A 114 1.75 7.49 -5.24
N GLY A 115 2.48 6.48 -5.72
CA GLY A 115 3.94 6.52 -5.75
C GLY A 115 4.54 5.12 -5.86
N PRO A 116 5.87 5.00 -5.78
CA PRO A 116 6.53 3.71 -5.72
C PRO A 116 6.02 2.87 -4.54
N ALA A 117 5.68 1.59 -4.78
CA ALA A 117 5.07 0.73 -3.77
C ALA A 117 5.85 0.69 -2.46
N ALA A 118 7.18 0.58 -2.52
CA ALA A 118 8.05 0.61 -1.34
C ALA A 118 7.92 1.92 -0.55
N LYS A 119 7.77 3.05 -1.26
CA LYS A 119 7.58 4.36 -0.61
C LYS A 119 6.23 4.45 0.06
N LEU A 120 5.17 3.97 -0.61
CA LEU A 120 3.81 3.95 -0.03
C LEU A 120 3.73 3.06 1.20
N GLN A 121 4.49 1.94 1.21
CA GLN A 121 4.60 1.10 2.40
C GLN A 121 5.29 1.83 3.56
N ALA A 122 6.34 2.60 3.28
CA ALA A 122 7.00 3.42 4.31
C ALA A 122 6.05 4.49 4.87
N VAL A 123 5.33 5.19 4.00
CA VAL A 123 4.30 6.18 4.41
C VAL A 123 3.24 5.54 5.31
N ALA A 124 2.72 4.37 4.90
CA ALA A 124 1.73 3.65 5.68
C ALA A 124 2.28 3.23 7.05
N ASN A 125 3.49 2.70 7.10
CA ASN A 125 4.12 2.30 8.36
C ASN A 125 4.27 3.49 9.33
N ASP A 126 4.74 4.65 8.83
CA ASP A 126 4.89 5.85 9.66
C ASP A 126 3.54 6.35 10.23
N LEU A 127 2.47 6.25 9.45
CA LEU A 127 1.13 6.64 9.88
C LEU A 127 0.51 5.64 10.86
N ILE A 128 0.58 4.34 10.52
CA ILE A 128 -0.07 3.26 11.30
C ILE A 128 0.57 3.09 12.69
N THR A 129 1.87 3.35 12.81
CA THR A 129 2.59 3.18 14.08
C THR A 129 2.45 4.35 15.04
N LEU A 130 1.75 5.42 14.67
CA LEU A 130 1.50 6.53 15.57
C LEU A 130 0.68 6.09 16.77
N ARG A 131 1.09 6.56 17.95
CA ARG A 131 0.34 6.34 19.19
C ARG A 131 -1.06 6.95 19.07
N GLY A 132 -2.08 6.13 19.29
CA GLY A 132 -3.50 6.51 19.19
C GLY A 132 -4.19 6.00 17.95
N ILE A 133 -3.46 5.43 16.99
CA ILE A 133 -4.05 4.65 15.92
C ILE A 133 -4.52 3.31 16.50
N VAL A 134 -5.80 2.99 16.30
CA VAL A 134 -6.41 1.72 16.74
C VAL A 134 -6.09 0.62 15.73
N THR A 135 -6.22 0.91 14.45
CA THR A 135 -5.86 0.01 13.34
C THR A 135 -5.62 0.84 12.09
N GLY A 136 -4.80 0.31 11.21
CA GLY A 136 -4.53 0.90 9.92
C GLY A 136 -4.16 -0.14 8.87
N ARG A 137 -4.44 0.15 7.60
CA ARG A 137 -4.15 -0.75 6.50
C ARG A 137 -3.82 0.03 5.24
N LEU A 138 -2.77 -0.38 4.55
CA LEU A 138 -2.47 0.01 3.18
C LEU A 138 -3.10 -1.01 2.22
N GLN A 139 -3.81 -0.52 1.23
CA GLN A 139 -4.32 -1.32 0.12
C GLN A 139 -3.83 -0.70 -1.19
N LEU A 140 -3.03 -1.44 -1.94
CA LEU A 140 -2.48 -1.02 -3.21
C LEU A 140 -3.28 -1.62 -4.36
N LEU A 141 -3.50 -0.80 -5.38
CA LEU A 141 -4.06 -1.20 -6.66
C LEU A 141 -2.96 -1.06 -7.71
N ALA A 142 -2.76 -2.11 -8.51
CA ALA A 142 -1.90 -2.01 -9.69
C ALA A 142 -2.55 -1.04 -10.66
N ALA A 143 -1.89 0.07 -10.95
CA ALA A 143 -2.42 1.05 -11.86
C ALA A 143 -1.39 1.37 -12.94
N ALA A 144 -1.73 1.10 -14.17
CA ALA A 144 -1.10 1.75 -15.33
C ALA A 144 -1.66 3.19 -15.49
N ILE A 145 -1.72 3.95 -14.40
CA ILE A 145 -2.20 5.33 -14.41
C ILE A 145 -0.98 6.24 -14.42
N PRO A 146 -0.91 7.21 -15.34
CA PRO A 146 0.13 8.23 -15.28
C PRO A 146 0.10 8.90 -13.89
N PRO A 147 1.25 9.24 -13.29
CA PRO A 147 1.27 9.86 -11.99
C PRO A 147 0.43 11.14 -11.98
N VAL A 148 -0.56 11.19 -11.10
CA VAL A 148 -1.40 12.38 -10.92
C VAL A 148 -0.64 13.45 -10.13
N HIS A 149 0.34 13.05 -9.35
CA HIS A 149 1.29 13.87 -8.61
C HIS A 149 2.72 13.28 -8.70
N PRO A 150 3.76 14.11 -8.78
CA PRO A 150 3.76 15.55 -8.60
C PRO A 150 3.36 16.28 -9.86
N LEU A 151 2.91 17.54 -9.71
CA LEU A 151 2.96 18.51 -10.79
C LEU A 151 4.29 18.33 -11.51
N PRO A 152 4.32 18.23 -12.87
CA PRO A 152 5.53 17.90 -13.61
C PRO A 152 6.67 18.79 -13.15
N ALA A 153 7.68 18.19 -12.54
CA ALA A 153 8.87 18.90 -12.17
C ALA A 153 9.40 19.56 -13.45
N GLY A 154 9.28 20.86 -13.56
CA GLY A 154 10.21 21.59 -14.38
C GLY A 154 9.85 22.05 -15.74
N LYS A 155 8.62 22.12 -16.21
CA LYS A 155 8.37 23.04 -17.35
C LYS A 155 8.13 24.49 -16.90
N GLY A 156 7.77 24.71 -15.63
CA GLY A 156 7.64 26.06 -15.04
C GLY A 156 8.96 26.63 -14.53
N ALA A 157 9.85 25.82 -14.00
CA ALA A 157 11.14 26.29 -13.48
C ALA A 157 12.08 26.76 -14.61
N ALA A 158 12.02 26.13 -15.77
CA ALA A 158 12.81 26.60 -16.93
C ALA A 158 12.32 27.95 -17.46
N LYS A 159 10.99 28.19 -17.50
CA LYS A 159 10.45 29.47 -17.95
C LYS A 159 10.74 30.62 -16.97
N LEU A 160 10.75 30.39 -15.66
CA LEU A 160 11.09 31.39 -14.67
C LEU A 160 12.59 31.78 -14.72
N SER A 161 13.48 30.85 -15.04
CA SER A 161 14.89 31.12 -15.20
C SER A 161 15.21 31.90 -16.49
N GLU A 162 14.44 31.71 -17.55
CA GLU A 162 14.58 32.51 -18.79
C GLU A 162 14.03 33.92 -18.64
N VAL A 163 12.89 34.10 -17.98
CA VAL A 163 12.34 35.45 -17.72
C VAL A 163 13.25 36.26 -16.80
N SER A 164 13.90 35.63 -15.81
CA SER A 164 14.87 36.31 -14.92
C SER A 164 16.19 36.66 -15.64
N ARG A 165 16.54 35.95 -16.70
CA ARG A 165 17.76 36.31 -17.50
C ARG A 165 17.54 37.46 -18.48
N GLN A 166 16.30 37.71 -18.91
CA GLN A 166 15.95 38.80 -19.82
C GLN A 166 15.71 40.13 -19.09
N ALA A 167 15.59 40.13 -17.77
CA ALA A 167 15.32 41.33 -16.96
C ALA A 167 16.57 42.03 -16.41
N LYS A 168 17.74 41.90 -17.06
CA LYS A 168 18.90 42.72 -16.69
C LYS A 168 18.76 44.10 -17.31
N PRO A 169 18.76 45.19 -16.53
CA PRO A 169 18.71 46.56 -17.07
C PRO A 169 19.99 46.86 -17.84
N LYS A 170 19.82 47.42 -19.06
CA LYS A 170 20.91 48.02 -19.80
C LYS A 170 21.45 49.20 -18.98
N LYS A 171 22.71 49.12 -18.58
CA LYS A 171 23.43 50.28 -18.05
C LYS A 171 23.68 51.25 -19.20
N THR A 172 23.17 52.43 -19.04
CA THR A 172 23.59 53.66 -19.73
C THR A 172 24.79 54.24 -19.02
#